data_0f3b8cb2c0ad58408f4c81e1ab8ecfbd
#
_entry.id   0f3b8cb2c0ad58408f4c81e1ab8ecfbd
#
_cell.length_a   1.000
_cell.length_b   1.000
_cell.length_c   1.000
_cell.angle_alpha   90.00
_cell.angle_beta   90.00
_cell.angle_gamma   90.00
#
_symmetry.space_group_name_H-M   'P 1'
#
loop_
_entity.id
_entity.type
_entity.pdbx_description
1 polymer ?
#
loop_
_entity_poly.entity_id
_entity_poly.type
_entity_poly.pdbx_seq_one_letter_code
_entity_poly.pdbx_strand_id
1 'polypeptide(L)'
;TLFRSESGSIYYSQVGSDGATLNICRAAGPGLNAQTDYMILKYFGHGTQIVAEEASDGKTYIWLNSNASVDKSGEYGDNWSVSRVEFVPGATSDAGYAGETFFLNKDGQYDQQVSIDFGARRLLIGSRRSGVRYFWIFDLDEALALPLKKMTATVTVGSAGSEPVTREI
;
A
#
# COMPACT_ATOMS: atom_id res chain seq x y z
N THR A 1 0.12 -10.36 6.40
CA THR A 1 -0.42 -9.18 7.10
C THR A 1 -1.92 -9.30 7.27
N LEU A 2 -2.47 -8.69 8.32
CA LEU A 2 -3.89 -8.74 8.68
C LEU A 2 -4.38 -7.32 8.98
N PHE A 3 -5.55 -6.98 8.49
CA PHE A 3 -6.25 -5.73 8.75
C PHE A 3 -7.71 -6.01 9.10
N ARG A 4 -8.25 -5.32 10.11
CA ARG A 4 -9.67 -5.35 10.46
C ARG A 4 -10.32 -4.05 10.00
N SER A 5 -11.37 -4.15 9.17
CA SER A 5 -12.14 -3.00 8.72
C SER A 5 -13.09 -2.46 9.80
N GLU A 6 -13.67 -1.30 9.56
CA GLU A 6 -14.64 -0.69 10.49
C GLU A 6 -15.89 -1.55 10.66
N SER A 7 -16.38 -2.21 9.61
CA SER A 7 -17.50 -3.16 9.68
C SER A 7 -17.19 -4.47 10.43
N GLY A 8 -15.89 -4.68 10.76
CA GLY A 8 -15.42 -5.85 11.47
C GLY A 8 -14.96 -7.01 10.59
N SER A 9 -15.01 -6.87 9.26
CA SER A 9 -14.41 -7.84 8.34
C SER A 9 -12.89 -7.86 8.50
N ILE A 10 -12.29 -9.03 8.37
CA ILE A 10 -10.84 -9.21 8.43
C ILE A 10 -10.31 -9.44 7.02
N TYR A 11 -9.35 -8.62 6.62
CA TYR A 11 -8.60 -8.79 5.38
C TYR A 11 -7.18 -9.22 5.69
N TYR A 12 -6.65 -10.17 4.93
CA TYR A 12 -5.28 -10.62 5.09
C TYR A 12 -4.65 -11.04 3.77
N SER A 13 -3.34 -10.94 3.70
CA SER A 13 -2.54 -11.30 2.54
C SER A 13 -1.87 -12.66 2.73
N GLN A 14 -1.82 -13.45 1.65
CA GLN A 14 -1.08 -14.70 1.55
C GLN A 14 -0.27 -14.69 0.25
N VAL A 15 1.04 -14.86 0.36
CA VAL A 15 1.92 -15.01 -0.80
C VAL A 15 1.76 -16.41 -1.36
N GLY A 16 1.60 -16.51 -2.68
CA GLY A 16 1.57 -17.79 -3.37
C GLY A 16 2.94 -18.48 -3.40
N SER A 17 2.94 -19.76 -3.64
CA SER A 17 4.18 -20.55 -3.70
C SER A 17 5.09 -20.19 -4.89
N ASP A 18 4.57 -19.45 -5.87
CA ASP A 18 5.31 -18.91 -7.02
C ASP A 18 6.05 -17.60 -6.73
N GLY A 19 5.87 -17.02 -5.50
CA GLY A 19 6.46 -15.76 -5.10
C GLY A 19 5.90 -14.52 -5.81
N ALA A 20 5.16 -14.69 -6.90
CA ALA A 20 4.62 -13.62 -7.74
C ALA A 20 3.14 -13.33 -7.47
N THR A 21 2.42 -14.32 -6.94
CA THR A 21 0.99 -14.25 -6.65
C THR A 21 0.76 -13.83 -5.21
N LEU A 22 -0.15 -12.88 -5.02
CA LEU A 22 -0.62 -12.43 -3.72
C LEU A 22 -2.13 -12.60 -3.64
N ASN A 23 -2.59 -13.44 -2.73
CA ASN A 23 -4.02 -13.56 -2.42
C ASN A 23 -4.38 -12.52 -1.36
N ILE A 24 -5.39 -11.71 -1.63
CA ILE A 24 -6.07 -10.88 -0.64
C ILE A 24 -7.34 -11.62 -0.26
N CYS A 25 -7.39 -12.10 0.97
CA CYS A 25 -8.49 -12.89 1.51
C CYS A 25 -9.35 -12.04 2.43
N ARG A 26 -10.66 -12.29 2.42
CA ARG A 26 -11.60 -11.72 3.39
C ARG A 26 -12.18 -12.84 4.26
N ALA A 27 -12.27 -12.59 5.56
CA ALA A 27 -12.95 -13.45 6.52
C ALA A 27 -14.05 -12.67 7.24
N ALA A 28 -15.22 -13.31 7.38
CA ALA A 28 -16.32 -12.77 8.16
C ALA A 28 -16.18 -13.23 9.62
N GLY A 29 -15.69 -12.33 10.48
CA GLY A 29 -15.58 -12.59 11.91
C GLY A 29 -14.16 -12.89 12.40
N PRO A 30 -13.99 -13.29 13.67
CA PRO A 30 -12.71 -13.20 14.39
C PRO A 30 -11.69 -14.31 14.06
N GLY A 31 -11.97 -15.20 13.12
CA GLY A 31 -11.06 -16.30 12.79
C GLY A 31 -10.65 -16.33 11.33
N LEU A 32 -9.36 -16.55 11.05
CA LEU A 32 -8.85 -16.71 9.68
C LEU A 32 -9.44 -17.94 8.97
N ASN A 33 -9.95 -18.91 9.71
CA ASN A 33 -10.62 -20.10 9.18
C ASN A 33 -12.03 -19.81 8.63
N ALA A 34 -12.55 -18.58 8.83
CA ALA A 34 -13.82 -18.12 8.31
C ALA A 34 -13.64 -17.36 6.97
N GLN A 35 -12.62 -17.70 6.17
CA GLN A 35 -12.45 -17.12 4.83
C GLN A 35 -13.73 -17.33 4.03
N THR A 36 -14.30 -16.21 3.53
CA THR A 36 -15.49 -16.21 2.70
C THR A 36 -15.16 -16.11 1.24
N ASP A 37 -14.16 -15.31 0.91
CA ASP A 37 -13.76 -15.05 -0.47
C ASP A 37 -12.32 -14.48 -0.55
N TYR A 38 -11.81 -14.36 -1.75
CA TYR A 38 -10.49 -13.80 -2.01
C TYR A 38 -10.40 -13.22 -3.43
N MET A 39 -9.41 -12.38 -3.66
CA MET A 39 -8.97 -11.96 -4.99
C MET A 39 -7.48 -12.24 -5.16
N ILE A 40 -7.02 -12.32 -6.40
CA ILE A 40 -5.64 -12.63 -6.76
C ILE A 40 -4.99 -11.39 -7.38
N LEU A 41 -3.85 -11.01 -6.85
CA LEU A 41 -3.00 -9.96 -7.39
C LEU A 41 -1.65 -10.56 -7.78
N LYS A 42 -1.14 -10.20 -8.96
CA LYS A 42 0.19 -10.63 -9.42
C LYS A 42 1.12 -9.43 -9.52
N TYR A 43 2.37 -9.62 -9.09
CA TYR A 43 3.41 -8.59 -9.11
C TYR A 43 3.12 -7.37 -8.23
N PHE A 44 2.38 -7.59 -7.15
CA PHE A 44 2.12 -6.58 -6.11
C PHE A 44 3.10 -6.64 -4.93
N GLY A 45 4.11 -7.51 -5.00
CA GLY A 45 5.04 -7.78 -3.91
C GLY A 45 4.45 -8.73 -2.86
N HIS A 46 5.05 -8.74 -1.68
CA HIS A 46 4.70 -9.70 -0.62
C HIS A 46 3.49 -9.31 0.22
N GLY A 47 2.85 -8.17 -0.06
CA GLY A 47 1.70 -7.70 0.73
C GLY A 47 2.02 -7.59 2.23
N THR A 48 3.21 -7.10 2.56
CA THR A 48 3.68 -6.97 3.95
C THR A 48 2.89 -5.94 4.73
N GLN A 49 2.22 -5.04 4.04
CA GLN A 49 1.26 -4.09 4.59
C GLN A 49 0.03 -4.00 3.69
N ILE A 50 -1.13 -4.12 4.28
CA ILE A 50 -2.42 -3.86 3.62
C ILE A 50 -3.27 -2.99 4.52
N VAL A 51 -4.10 -2.14 3.92
CA VAL A 51 -5.14 -1.37 4.60
C VAL A 51 -6.44 -1.57 3.82
N ALA A 52 -7.52 -1.92 4.48
CA ALA A 52 -8.84 -2.02 3.86
C ALA A 52 -9.65 -0.76 4.15
N GLU A 53 -10.11 -0.11 3.10
CA GLU A 53 -10.97 1.07 3.10
C GLU A 53 -12.39 0.67 2.76
N GLU A 54 -13.34 0.97 3.62
CA GLU A 54 -14.78 0.91 3.32
C GLU A 54 -15.20 2.28 2.80
N ALA A 55 -15.26 2.42 1.48
CA ALA A 55 -15.45 3.72 0.86
C ALA A 55 -16.93 4.14 0.82
N SER A 56 -17.17 5.44 0.67
CA SER A 56 -18.51 6.03 0.63
C SER A 56 -19.35 5.59 -0.58
N ASP A 57 -18.73 5.04 -1.61
CA ASP A 57 -19.41 4.45 -2.78
C ASP A 57 -19.95 3.02 -2.53
N GLY A 58 -19.77 2.51 -1.31
CA GLY A 58 -20.20 1.17 -0.90
C GLY A 58 -19.24 0.05 -1.31
N LYS A 59 -18.08 0.40 -1.86
CA LYS A 59 -17.05 -0.55 -2.24
C LYS A 59 -15.98 -0.67 -1.15
N THR A 60 -15.28 -1.79 -1.17
CA THR A 60 -14.06 -1.95 -0.38
C THR A 60 -12.84 -1.83 -1.28
N TYR A 61 -11.88 -1.03 -0.85
CA TYR A 61 -10.60 -0.90 -1.51
C TYR A 61 -9.48 -1.42 -0.62
N ILE A 62 -8.53 -2.08 -1.23
CA ILE A 62 -7.31 -2.52 -0.56
C ILE A 62 -6.17 -1.63 -0.99
N TRP A 63 -5.54 -1.00 -0.02
CA TRP A 63 -4.31 -0.25 -0.20
C TRP A 63 -3.13 -1.15 0.13
N LEU A 64 -2.19 -1.22 -0.78
CA LEU A 64 -1.01 -2.06 -0.61
C LEU A 64 0.13 -1.57 -1.51
N ASN A 65 1.32 -2.09 -1.25
CA ASN A 65 2.45 -1.93 -2.17
C ASN A 65 2.17 -2.59 -3.52
N SER A 66 2.75 -2.04 -4.57
CA SER A 66 2.51 -2.47 -5.95
C SER A 66 3.72 -2.23 -6.84
N ASN A 67 3.61 -2.62 -8.13
CA ASN A 67 4.67 -2.50 -9.12
C ASN A 67 5.96 -3.17 -8.63
N ALA A 68 5.83 -4.45 -8.24
CA ALA A 68 6.93 -5.21 -7.70
C ALA A 68 7.89 -5.70 -8.79
N SER A 69 9.16 -5.70 -8.47
CA SER A 69 10.22 -6.30 -9.27
C SER A 69 10.94 -7.40 -8.49
N VAL A 70 11.63 -8.25 -9.23
CA VAL A 70 12.43 -9.31 -8.65
C VAL A 70 13.62 -8.68 -7.90
N ASP A 71 13.75 -9.01 -6.65
CA ASP A 71 14.84 -8.58 -5.78
C ASP A 71 16.09 -9.46 -5.95
N LYS A 72 17.12 -9.22 -5.13
CA LYS A 72 18.38 -9.97 -5.16
C LYS A 72 18.24 -11.44 -4.77
N SER A 73 17.17 -11.83 -4.08
CA SER A 73 16.87 -13.21 -3.71
C SER A 73 16.12 -13.97 -4.79
N GLY A 74 15.70 -13.29 -5.85
CA GLY A 74 14.88 -13.85 -6.93
C GLY A 74 13.39 -13.82 -6.65
N GLU A 75 12.96 -13.08 -5.60
CA GLU A 75 11.58 -12.92 -5.21
C GLU A 75 11.04 -11.54 -5.61
N TYR A 76 9.73 -11.41 -5.75
CA TYR A 76 9.08 -10.11 -6.03
C TYR A 76 8.96 -9.27 -4.76
N GLY A 77 10.09 -8.97 -4.11
CA GLY A 77 10.18 -8.25 -2.84
C GLY A 77 10.25 -6.73 -2.98
N ASP A 78 10.98 -6.24 -3.98
CA ASP A 78 11.11 -4.81 -4.24
C ASP A 78 9.85 -4.26 -4.92
N ASN A 79 9.28 -3.19 -4.36
CA ASN A 79 8.11 -2.52 -4.91
C ASN A 79 8.31 -1.01 -5.00
N TRP A 80 7.70 -0.36 -5.99
CA TRP A 80 8.00 1.01 -6.39
C TRP A 80 6.81 1.97 -6.24
N SER A 81 5.65 1.46 -5.85
CA SER A 81 4.45 2.25 -5.70
C SER A 81 3.50 1.67 -4.65
N VAL A 82 2.46 2.43 -4.34
CA VAL A 82 1.31 2.02 -3.55
C VAL A 82 0.09 2.08 -4.45
N SER A 83 -0.77 1.07 -4.42
CA SER A 83 -2.03 1.07 -5.16
C SER A 83 -3.24 0.96 -4.24
N ARG A 84 -4.33 1.58 -4.67
CA ARG A 84 -5.68 1.44 -4.14
C ARG A 84 -6.48 0.61 -5.13
N VAL A 85 -6.81 -0.61 -4.77
CA VAL A 85 -7.45 -1.61 -5.66
C VAL A 85 -8.80 -2.00 -5.10
N GLU A 86 -9.85 -1.96 -5.91
CA GLU A 86 -11.17 -2.47 -5.51
C GLU A 86 -11.07 -3.96 -5.19
N PHE A 87 -11.58 -4.35 -4.02
CA PHE A 87 -11.68 -5.76 -3.65
C PHE A 87 -12.86 -6.40 -4.37
N VAL A 88 -12.58 -7.19 -5.39
CA VAL A 88 -13.58 -7.90 -6.18
C VAL A 88 -13.38 -9.40 -5.99
N PRO A 89 -14.25 -10.09 -5.25
CA PRO A 89 -14.15 -11.53 -5.03
C PRO A 89 -14.04 -12.32 -6.33
N GLY A 90 -13.08 -13.24 -6.39
CA GLY A 90 -12.80 -14.07 -7.56
C GLY A 90 -12.03 -13.37 -8.70
N ALA A 91 -11.76 -12.08 -8.59
CA ALA A 91 -11.00 -11.37 -9.62
C ALA A 91 -9.51 -11.71 -9.56
N THR A 92 -8.85 -11.56 -10.71
CA THR A 92 -7.39 -11.64 -10.84
C THR A 92 -6.89 -10.39 -11.56
N SER A 93 -5.83 -9.78 -11.05
CA SER A 93 -5.11 -8.66 -11.69
C SER A 93 -3.65 -9.05 -11.92
N ASP A 94 -3.18 -8.90 -13.14
CA ASP A 94 -1.82 -9.26 -13.56
C ASP A 94 -0.88 -8.06 -13.72
N ALA A 95 -1.39 -6.85 -13.50
CA ALA A 95 -0.70 -5.63 -13.90
C ALA A 95 0.44 -5.22 -12.95
N GLY A 96 0.62 -5.92 -11.82
CA GLY A 96 1.56 -5.47 -10.77
C GLY A 96 1.12 -4.18 -10.08
N TYR A 97 0.24 -3.43 -10.70
CA TYR A 97 -0.53 -2.32 -10.16
C TYR A 97 -1.85 -2.22 -10.93
N ALA A 98 -2.90 -1.79 -10.24
CA ALA A 98 -4.24 -1.63 -10.79
C ALA A 98 -5.00 -0.56 -10.00
N GLY A 99 -6.14 -0.11 -10.55
CA GLY A 99 -6.89 0.97 -9.94
C GLY A 99 -6.08 2.26 -9.85
N GLU A 100 -6.08 2.89 -8.69
CA GLU A 100 -5.33 4.09 -8.43
C GLU A 100 -3.94 3.74 -7.89
N THR A 101 -2.89 4.17 -8.59
CA THR A 101 -1.51 3.90 -8.22
C THR A 101 -0.78 5.19 -7.89
N PHE A 102 -0.17 5.24 -6.71
CA PHE A 102 0.50 6.39 -6.14
C PHE A 102 2.01 6.20 -6.22
N PHE A 103 2.68 7.15 -6.85
CA PHE A 103 4.14 7.16 -7.00
C PHE A 103 4.72 8.32 -6.19
N LEU A 104 5.75 8.06 -5.41
CA LEU A 104 6.60 9.15 -4.92
C LEU A 104 7.40 9.70 -6.11
N ASN A 105 7.30 11.00 -6.33
CA ASN A 105 7.93 11.68 -7.48
C ASN A 105 9.44 11.86 -7.26
N LYS A 106 10.15 10.75 -7.01
CA LYS A 106 11.60 10.78 -6.85
C LYS A 106 12.25 9.47 -7.24
N ASP A 107 13.37 9.56 -7.95
CA ASP A 107 14.14 8.40 -8.37
C ASP A 107 14.72 7.62 -7.18
N GLY A 108 14.74 6.29 -7.30
CA GLY A 108 15.35 5.39 -6.33
C GLY A 108 14.55 5.18 -5.05
N GLN A 109 13.27 5.55 -5.01
CA GLN A 109 12.35 5.20 -3.92
C GLN A 109 11.78 3.80 -4.15
N TYR A 110 12.02 2.88 -3.23
CA TYR A 110 11.55 1.50 -3.30
C TYR A 110 11.06 1.03 -1.92
N ASP A 111 10.56 -0.19 -1.83
CA ASP A 111 10.06 -0.80 -0.59
C ASP A 111 8.97 0.08 0.04
N GLN A 112 7.97 0.40 -0.79
CA GLN A 112 6.85 1.26 -0.39
C GLN A 112 5.96 0.55 0.62
N GLN A 113 5.52 1.29 1.62
CA GLN A 113 4.60 0.84 2.66
C GLN A 113 3.50 1.86 2.83
N VAL A 114 2.30 1.43 3.17
CA VAL A 114 1.14 2.31 3.31
C VAL A 114 0.47 2.14 4.67
N SER A 115 0.04 3.25 5.23
CA SER A 115 -0.89 3.28 6.36
C SER A 115 -1.84 4.46 6.21
N ILE A 116 -3.06 4.34 6.68
CA ILE A 116 -4.09 5.38 6.55
C ILE A 116 -4.78 5.57 7.88
N ASP A 117 -4.91 6.82 8.26
CA ASP A 117 -5.84 7.29 9.28
C ASP A 117 -7.07 7.87 8.56
N PHE A 118 -8.13 7.09 8.50
CA PHE A 118 -9.37 7.51 7.84
C PHE A 118 -10.10 8.62 8.63
N GLY A 119 -9.99 8.62 9.95
CA GLY A 119 -10.58 9.64 10.80
C GLY A 119 -9.93 11.00 10.61
N ALA A 120 -8.61 11.06 10.58
CA ALA A 120 -7.84 12.28 10.35
C ALA A 120 -7.61 12.59 8.86
N ARG A 121 -8.04 11.74 7.95
CA ARG A 121 -7.81 11.85 6.49
C ARG A 121 -6.33 12.02 6.15
N ARG A 122 -5.49 11.13 6.69
CA ARG A 122 -4.04 11.15 6.47
C ARG A 122 -3.57 9.86 5.82
N LEU A 123 -2.77 10.00 4.78
CA LEU A 123 -2.07 8.92 4.09
C LEU A 123 -0.58 8.97 4.47
N LEU A 124 -0.08 7.92 5.08
CA LEU A 124 1.35 7.75 5.34
C LEU A 124 1.93 6.77 4.34
N ILE A 125 2.99 7.19 3.67
CA ILE A 125 3.81 6.31 2.83
C ILE A 125 5.21 6.22 3.43
N GLY A 126 5.62 5.00 3.75
CA GLY A 126 7.00 4.66 4.06
C GLY A 126 7.73 4.25 2.78
N SER A 127 8.97 4.62 2.62
CA SER A 127 9.78 4.26 1.46
C SER A 127 11.24 4.13 1.86
N ARG A 128 12.01 3.40 1.07
CA ARG A 128 13.46 3.26 1.28
C ARG A 128 14.23 3.88 0.11
N ARG A 129 15.32 4.56 0.42
CA ARG A 129 16.24 5.08 -0.56
C ARG A 129 17.67 4.98 -0.03
N SER A 130 18.57 4.36 -0.78
CA SER A 130 19.97 4.17 -0.38
C SER A 130 20.13 3.58 1.03
N GLY A 131 19.26 2.60 1.38
CA GLY A 131 19.26 1.93 2.68
C GLY A 131 18.60 2.71 3.83
N VAL A 132 18.24 3.98 3.63
CA VAL A 132 17.57 4.81 4.63
C VAL A 132 16.07 4.73 4.42
N ARG A 133 15.31 4.58 5.51
CA ARG A 133 13.85 4.61 5.49
C ARG A 133 13.36 6.04 5.71
N TYR A 134 12.40 6.46 4.89
CA TYR A 134 11.73 7.75 4.93
C TYR A 134 10.24 7.52 5.12
N PHE A 135 9.57 8.48 5.76
CA PHE A 135 8.12 8.49 5.94
C PHE A 135 7.59 9.85 5.51
N TRP A 136 6.51 9.82 4.73
CA TRP A 136 5.80 11.02 4.28
C TRP A 136 4.35 10.91 4.68
N ILE A 137 3.80 12.02 5.14
CA ILE A 137 2.39 12.15 5.49
C ILE A 137 1.75 13.11 4.50
N PHE A 138 0.72 12.66 3.84
CA PHE A 138 -0.07 13.41 2.88
C PHE A 138 -1.49 13.59 3.39
N ASP A 139 -2.17 14.64 2.92
CA ASP A 139 -3.61 14.70 2.99
C ASP A 139 -4.20 13.64 2.05
N LEU A 140 -5.10 12.82 2.56
CA LEU A 140 -5.67 11.71 1.79
C LEU A 140 -6.54 12.19 0.64
N ASP A 141 -7.32 13.25 0.87
CA ASP A 141 -8.23 13.78 -0.15
C ASP A 141 -7.47 14.47 -1.27
N GLU A 142 -6.41 15.22 -0.93
CA GLU A 142 -5.50 15.80 -1.92
C GLU A 142 -4.80 14.70 -2.74
N ALA A 143 -4.31 13.66 -2.11
CA ALA A 143 -3.68 12.53 -2.80
C ALA A 143 -4.65 11.84 -3.77
N LEU A 144 -5.89 11.59 -3.33
CA LEU A 144 -6.93 10.99 -4.17
C LEU A 144 -7.33 11.88 -5.35
N ALA A 145 -7.25 13.20 -5.20
CA ALA A 145 -7.57 14.17 -6.25
C ALA A 145 -6.48 14.33 -7.33
N LEU A 146 -5.25 13.84 -7.08
CA LEU A 146 -4.15 13.97 -8.04
C LEU A 146 -4.44 13.19 -9.32
N PRO A 147 -4.38 13.83 -10.52
CA PRO A 147 -4.75 13.17 -11.77
C PRO A 147 -3.81 12.02 -12.17
N LEU A 148 -2.53 12.11 -11.80
CA LEU A 148 -1.51 11.09 -12.10
C LEU A 148 -1.01 10.38 -10.83
N LYS A 149 -1.60 10.68 -9.66
CA LYS A 149 -1.19 10.14 -8.36
C LYS A 149 0.34 10.25 -8.10
N LYS A 150 0.98 11.23 -8.70
CA LYS A 150 2.37 11.57 -8.40
C LYS A 150 2.40 12.52 -7.21
N MET A 151 3.01 12.06 -6.14
CA MET A 151 3.10 12.82 -4.89
C MET A 151 4.49 13.44 -4.75
N THR A 152 4.51 14.70 -4.38
CA THR A 152 5.73 15.40 -3.94
C THR A 152 5.58 15.70 -2.46
N ALA A 153 6.64 15.49 -1.71
CA ALA A 153 6.65 15.79 -0.29
C ALA A 153 7.72 16.81 0.04
N THR A 154 7.38 17.72 0.93
CA THR A 154 8.35 18.59 1.58
C THR A 154 8.80 17.92 2.86
N VAL A 155 10.09 17.65 2.99
CA VAL A 155 10.65 17.02 4.20
C VAL A 155 11.30 18.07 5.05
N THR A 156 10.89 18.11 6.31
CA THR A 156 11.60 18.84 7.34
C THR A 156 12.63 17.89 7.98
N VAL A 157 13.89 18.14 7.74
CA VAL A 157 14.97 17.36 8.33
C VAL A 157 15.51 18.13 9.52
N GLY A 158 15.37 17.56 10.71
CA GLY A 158 15.95 18.09 11.95
C GLY A 158 16.80 17.02 12.64
N SER A 159 17.97 17.39 13.12
CA SER A 159 18.68 16.61 14.13
C SER A 159 18.29 17.12 15.51
N ALA A 160 18.31 16.27 16.52
CA ALA A 160 18.04 16.69 17.90
C ALA A 160 18.94 17.90 18.27
N GLY A 161 18.31 19.05 18.55
CA GLY A 161 19.00 20.30 18.91
C GLY A 161 19.32 21.24 17.75
N SER A 162 18.90 20.97 16.51
CA SER A 162 19.01 21.89 15.38
C SER A 162 17.65 22.38 14.90
N GLU A 163 17.61 23.60 14.33
CA GLU A 163 16.42 24.09 13.67
C GLU A 163 16.03 23.17 12.48
N PRO A 164 14.73 22.85 12.31
CA PRO A 164 14.30 22.04 11.19
C PRO A 164 14.57 22.74 9.85
N VAL A 165 15.16 22.00 8.93
CA VAL A 165 15.39 22.47 7.55
C VAL A 165 14.37 21.80 6.64
N THR A 166 13.52 22.58 5.99
CA THR A 166 12.55 22.11 5.00
C THR A 166 13.23 21.96 3.65
N ARG A 167 13.10 20.80 3.02
CA ARG A 167 13.58 20.51 1.66
C ARG A 167 12.47 19.90 0.83
N GLU A 168 12.30 20.38 -0.39
CA GLU A 168 11.51 19.66 -1.40
C GLU A 168 12.27 18.41 -1.86
N ILE A 169 11.55 17.30 -1.92
CA ILE A 169 12.01 16.02 -2.45
C ILE A 169 11.12 15.55 -3.57
#